data_d3b32e5964c2ef567b9e1fa36f3a7bdc
#
_entry.id   d3b32e5964c2ef567b9e1fa36f3a7bdc
#
_cell.length_a   1.000
_cell.length_b   1.000
_cell.length_c   1.000
_cell.angle_alpha   90.00
_cell.angle_beta   90.00
_cell.angle_gamma   90.00
#
_symmetry.space_group_name_H-M   'P 1'
#
loop_
_entity.id
_entity.type
_entity.pdbx_description
1 polymer ?
#
loop_
_entity_poly.entity_id
_entity_poly.type
_entity_poly.pdbx_seq_one_letter_code
_entity_poly.pdbx_strand_id
1 'polypeptide(L)'
;VEELREAGIEPYGRKYEKINDIEEINKYDETCGKVFKTAGRIIAYRRMGKNGFGQIQDPTGKIQYYVKKDEVGEEQYEIYKKMGLGDFIGLEGKLFRTNTGELTLRVDSFEVLSKNVRPLPEKFHGLTNIETRYRQRYVDLVMNREVMETMKKRFQIIRFFRSYLEKHG
;
A
#
# COMPACT_ATOMS: atom_id res chain seq x y z
N VAL A 1 12.55 5.37 -12.97
CA VAL A 1 13.01 6.42 -12.02
C VAL A 1 13.26 7.73 -12.75
N GLU A 2 14.08 7.69 -13.80
CA GLU A 2 14.43 8.90 -14.60
C GLU A 2 13.18 9.57 -15.19
N GLU A 3 12.27 8.83 -15.80
CA GLU A 3 11.01 9.33 -16.33
C GLU A 3 10.11 10.04 -15.30
N LEU A 4 10.19 9.66 -14.01
CA LEU A 4 9.48 10.37 -12.94
C LEU A 4 10.19 11.67 -12.59
N ARG A 5 11.52 11.69 -12.56
CA ARG A 5 12.30 12.92 -12.34
C ARG A 5 12.12 13.94 -13.46
N GLU A 6 12.08 13.48 -14.71
CA GLU A 6 11.75 14.31 -15.87
C GLU A 6 10.36 14.94 -15.77
N ALA A 7 9.41 14.23 -15.15
CA ALA A 7 8.08 14.72 -14.83
C ALA A 7 8.04 15.60 -13.54
N GLY A 8 9.19 15.95 -12.96
CA GLY A 8 9.29 16.77 -11.75
C GLY A 8 8.90 16.04 -10.45
N ILE A 9 8.83 14.69 -10.48
CA ILE A 9 8.40 13.88 -9.34
C ILE A 9 9.63 13.26 -8.69
N GLU A 10 9.83 13.53 -7.38
CA GLU A 10 10.85 12.84 -6.60
C GLU A 10 10.43 11.36 -6.38
N PRO A 11 11.20 10.39 -6.92
CA PRO A 11 10.83 8.98 -6.86
C PRO A 11 11.12 8.32 -5.51
N TYR A 12 11.76 9.01 -4.59
CA TYR A 12 12.15 8.48 -3.28
C TYR A 12 11.68 9.37 -2.15
N GLY A 13 11.12 8.71 -1.18
CA GLY A 13 10.57 9.10 0.09
C GLY A 13 10.56 10.57 0.49
N ARG A 14 9.37 11.13 0.52
CA ARG A 14 9.07 12.37 1.25
C ARG A 14 8.03 12.10 2.31
N LYS A 15 7.93 13.01 3.28
CA LYS A 15 6.90 12.93 4.31
C LYS A 15 5.52 13.04 3.66
N TYR A 16 4.66 12.08 3.94
CA TYR A 16 3.25 12.10 3.56
C TYR A 16 2.38 12.06 4.80
N GLU A 17 1.44 12.96 4.87
CA GLU A 17 0.50 13.03 5.99
C GLU A 17 -0.66 12.06 5.72
N LYS A 18 -0.50 10.84 6.21
CA LYS A 18 -1.54 9.82 6.21
C LYS A 18 -2.50 10.11 7.35
N ILE A 19 -3.80 10.21 7.05
CA ILE A 19 -4.84 10.51 8.03
C ILE A 19 -5.53 9.21 8.52
N ASN A 20 -5.81 8.29 7.59
CA ASN A 20 -6.59 7.09 7.90
C ASN A 20 -5.78 5.82 7.67
N ASP A 21 -5.83 4.90 8.63
CA ASP A 21 -5.37 3.54 8.47
C ASP A 21 -6.37 2.72 7.63
N ILE A 22 -5.86 1.77 6.84
CA ILE A 22 -6.72 0.96 5.96
C ILE A 22 -7.73 0.13 6.76
N GLU A 23 -7.34 -0.37 7.94
CA GLU A 23 -8.26 -1.07 8.84
C GLU A 23 -9.42 -0.18 9.30
N GLU A 24 -9.15 1.10 9.54
CA GLU A 24 -10.18 2.08 9.86
C GLU A 24 -11.13 2.32 8.69
N ILE A 25 -10.58 2.52 7.48
CA ILE A 25 -11.37 2.74 6.26
C ILE A 25 -12.30 1.56 6.00
N ASN A 26 -11.82 0.33 6.19
CA ASN A 26 -12.60 -0.90 5.98
C ASN A 26 -13.78 -1.06 6.95
N LYS A 27 -13.92 -0.24 8.00
CA LYS A 27 -15.08 -0.20 8.90
C LYS A 27 -16.23 0.64 8.36
N TYR A 28 -15.98 1.44 7.32
CA TYR A 28 -17.01 2.27 6.66
C TYR A 28 -17.55 1.55 5.43
N ASP A 29 -18.69 1.99 4.96
CA ASP A 29 -19.25 1.62 3.67
C ASP A 29 -19.34 2.81 2.70
N GLU A 30 -19.79 2.57 1.48
CA GLU A 30 -19.90 3.55 0.42
C GLU A 30 -20.86 4.71 0.75
N THR A 31 -21.77 4.51 1.70
CA THR A 31 -22.80 5.52 2.06
C THR A 31 -22.26 6.59 2.99
N CYS A 32 -21.07 6.40 3.56
CA CYS A 32 -20.52 7.35 4.55
C CYS A 32 -20.20 8.74 3.99
N GLY A 33 -20.04 8.89 2.67
CA GLY A 33 -19.76 10.16 1.98
C GLY A 33 -18.44 10.84 2.35
N LYS A 34 -17.62 10.21 3.19
CA LYS A 34 -16.35 10.76 3.69
C LYS A 34 -15.26 10.64 2.63
N VAL A 35 -14.36 11.61 2.63
CA VAL A 35 -13.08 11.54 1.91
C VAL A 35 -12.05 10.92 2.85
N PHE A 36 -11.34 9.93 2.35
CA PHE A 36 -10.26 9.23 3.06
C PHE A 36 -8.92 9.56 2.45
N LYS A 37 -7.91 9.77 3.30
CA LYS A 37 -6.53 10.00 2.89
C LYS A 37 -5.64 8.93 3.50
N THR A 38 -5.13 8.04 2.67
CA THR A 38 -4.35 6.88 3.10
C THR A 38 -3.14 6.65 2.21
N ALA A 39 -2.24 5.80 2.64
CA ALA A 39 -1.05 5.42 1.89
C ALA A 39 -0.72 3.96 2.09
N GLY A 40 -0.17 3.34 1.07
CA GLY A 40 0.23 1.95 1.13
C GLY A 40 1.11 1.51 -0.03
N ARG A 41 1.58 0.28 0.06
CA ARG A 41 2.32 -0.38 -1.01
C ARG A 41 1.37 -0.99 -2.02
N ILE A 42 1.58 -0.77 -3.30
CA ILE A 42 0.83 -1.40 -4.39
C ILE A 42 1.16 -2.90 -4.41
N ILE A 43 0.18 -3.74 -4.13
CA ILE A 43 0.28 -5.21 -4.13
C ILE A 43 -0.47 -5.88 -5.27
N ALA A 44 -1.34 -5.14 -5.95
CA ALA A 44 -1.97 -5.53 -7.20
C ALA A 44 -2.16 -4.29 -8.07
N TYR A 45 -1.99 -4.47 -9.38
CA TYR A 45 -2.05 -3.38 -10.34
C TYR A 45 -2.58 -3.90 -11.67
N ARG A 46 -3.65 -3.30 -12.17
CA ARG A 46 -4.24 -3.62 -13.47
C ARG A 46 -4.70 -2.33 -14.14
N ARG A 47 -4.33 -2.16 -15.40
CA ARG A 47 -4.80 -1.07 -16.25
C ARG A 47 -5.77 -1.59 -17.29
N MET A 48 -6.83 -0.84 -17.55
CA MET A 48 -7.82 -1.13 -18.59
C MET A 48 -8.20 0.18 -19.30
N GLY A 49 -7.49 0.51 -20.37
CA GLY A 49 -7.71 1.74 -21.14
C GLY A 49 -7.52 3.00 -20.30
N LYS A 50 -8.62 3.74 -20.06
CA LYS A 50 -8.65 4.98 -19.25
C LYS A 50 -8.84 4.73 -17.76
N ASN A 51 -8.90 3.49 -17.33
CA ASN A 51 -9.19 3.09 -15.96
C ASN A 51 -8.02 2.26 -15.39
N GLY A 52 -7.82 2.38 -14.10
CA GLY A 52 -6.86 1.57 -13.35
C GLY A 52 -7.49 1.02 -12.09
N PHE A 53 -7.28 -0.25 -11.83
CA PHE A 53 -7.59 -0.91 -10.58
C PHE A 53 -6.31 -1.38 -9.93
N GLY A 54 -6.27 -1.35 -8.64
CA GLY A 54 -5.17 -1.92 -7.88
C GLY A 54 -5.56 -2.17 -6.44
N GLN A 55 -4.62 -2.69 -5.70
CA GLN A 55 -4.77 -2.92 -4.28
C GLN A 55 -3.55 -2.35 -3.57
N ILE A 56 -3.75 -1.55 -2.55
CA ILE A 56 -2.69 -1.11 -1.65
C ILE A 56 -2.80 -1.83 -0.32
N GLN A 57 -1.66 -1.98 0.32
CA GLN A 57 -1.52 -2.57 1.64
C GLN A 57 -0.68 -1.66 2.53
N ASP A 58 -1.15 -1.47 3.77
CA ASP A 58 -0.40 -0.88 4.86
C ASP A 58 -0.18 -1.91 6.00
N PRO A 59 0.43 -1.55 7.14
CA PRO A 59 0.60 -2.47 8.26
C PRO A 59 -0.71 -2.98 8.88
N THR A 60 -1.84 -2.28 8.65
CA THR A 60 -3.14 -2.56 9.28
C THR A 60 -4.06 -3.39 8.39
N GLY A 61 -3.98 -3.22 7.06
CA GLY A 61 -4.87 -3.92 6.16
C GLY A 61 -4.53 -3.71 4.69
N LYS A 62 -5.49 -4.08 3.84
CA LYS A 62 -5.46 -3.85 2.39
C LYS A 62 -6.80 -3.33 1.92
N ILE A 63 -6.76 -2.49 0.88
CA ILE A 63 -7.97 -1.95 0.23
C ILE A 63 -7.76 -1.88 -1.29
N GLN A 64 -8.82 -2.15 -2.03
CA GLN A 64 -8.85 -1.93 -3.46
C GLN A 64 -8.99 -0.43 -3.75
N TYR A 65 -8.35 0.03 -4.81
CA TYR A 65 -8.52 1.39 -5.31
C TYR A 65 -8.84 1.40 -6.81
N TYR A 66 -9.50 2.46 -7.23
CA TYR A 66 -9.88 2.71 -8.61
C TYR A 66 -9.46 4.11 -9.03
N VAL A 67 -8.70 4.21 -10.13
CA VAL A 67 -8.25 5.47 -10.74
C VAL A 67 -8.89 5.60 -12.11
N LYS A 68 -9.53 6.73 -12.37
CA LYS A 68 -10.12 7.05 -13.67
C LYS A 68 -9.46 8.29 -14.25
N LYS A 69 -9.00 8.21 -15.51
CA LYS A 69 -8.32 9.31 -16.21
C LYS A 69 -9.10 10.62 -16.16
N ASP A 70 -10.43 10.54 -16.39
CA ASP A 70 -11.31 11.72 -16.44
C ASP A 70 -11.48 12.41 -15.05
N GLU A 71 -11.12 11.72 -13.94
CA GLU A 71 -11.24 12.23 -12.57
C GLU A 71 -9.91 12.80 -12.07
N VAL A 72 -8.82 12.06 -12.25
CA VAL A 72 -7.49 12.52 -11.81
C VAL A 72 -6.82 13.45 -12.81
N GLY A 73 -7.31 13.54 -14.03
CA GLY A 73 -6.73 14.32 -15.13
C GLY A 73 -5.69 13.54 -15.94
N GLU A 74 -5.42 14.05 -17.14
CA GLU A 74 -4.53 13.37 -18.10
C GLU A 74 -3.09 13.26 -17.60
N GLU A 75 -2.55 14.37 -17.11
CA GLU A 75 -1.17 14.45 -16.61
C GLU A 75 -0.94 13.47 -15.44
N GLN A 76 -1.83 13.48 -14.46
CA GLN A 76 -1.75 12.55 -13.33
C GLN A 76 -1.92 11.09 -13.79
N TYR A 77 -2.78 10.82 -14.76
CA TYR A 77 -2.96 9.48 -15.27
C TYR A 77 -1.71 8.95 -16.01
N GLU A 78 -0.95 9.82 -16.71
CA GLU A 78 0.33 9.45 -17.31
C GLU A 78 1.38 9.09 -16.25
N ILE A 79 1.37 9.80 -15.10
CA ILE A 79 2.20 9.44 -13.95
C ILE A 79 1.78 8.07 -13.38
N TYR A 80 0.46 7.85 -13.24
CA TYR A 80 -0.09 6.57 -12.76
C TYR A 80 0.36 5.39 -13.63
N LYS A 81 0.48 5.56 -14.94
CA LYS A 81 0.96 4.53 -15.86
C LYS A 81 2.41 4.10 -15.60
N LYS A 82 3.22 4.98 -14.99
CA LYS A 82 4.61 4.70 -14.62
C LYS A 82 4.75 3.98 -13.29
N MET A 83 3.62 3.81 -12.57
CA MET A 83 3.59 3.05 -11.31
C MET A 83 3.52 1.54 -11.56
N GLY A 84 3.89 0.77 -10.56
CA GLY A 84 3.90 -0.69 -10.62
C GLY A 84 3.86 -1.36 -9.26
N LEU A 85 3.96 -2.68 -9.28
CA LEU A 85 3.97 -3.49 -8.07
C LEU A 85 5.14 -3.14 -7.15
N GLY A 86 4.85 -2.97 -5.88
CA GLY A 86 5.84 -2.65 -4.86
C GLY A 86 6.05 -1.16 -4.62
N ASP A 87 5.55 -0.28 -5.51
CA ASP A 87 5.59 1.17 -5.30
C ASP A 87 4.75 1.58 -4.10
N PHE A 88 5.11 2.69 -3.45
CA PHE A 88 4.29 3.33 -2.44
C PHE A 88 3.53 4.50 -3.05
N ILE A 89 2.25 4.57 -2.75
CA ILE A 89 1.35 5.60 -3.23
C ILE A 89 0.49 6.13 -2.09
N GLY A 90 0.32 7.44 -2.03
CA GLY A 90 -0.70 8.09 -1.22
C GLY A 90 -1.96 8.29 -2.07
N LEU A 91 -3.12 8.03 -1.50
CA LEU A 91 -4.41 8.11 -2.17
C LEU A 91 -5.36 8.95 -1.35
N GLU A 92 -6.13 9.78 -2.05
CA GLU A 92 -7.25 10.52 -1.46
C GLU A 92 -8.49 10.29 -2.32
N GLY A 93 -9.64 10.00 -1.68
CA GLY A 93 -10.86 9.71 -2.39
C GLY A 93 -11.99 9.20 -1.52
N LYS A 94 -13.05 8.73 -2.16
CA LYS A 94 -14.29 8.25 -1.52
C LYS A 94 -14.49 6.76 -1.73
N LEU A 95 -15.22 6.14 -0.82
CA LEU A 95 -15.58 4.74 -0.95
C LEU A 95 -16.75 4.55 -1.92
N PHE A 96 -16.69 3.46 -2.67
CA PHE A 96 -17.79 2.92 -3.44
C PHE A 96 -17.70 1.40 -3.51
N ARG A 97 -18.78 0.71 -3.90
CA ARG A 97 -18.72 -0.72 -4.20
C ARG A 97 -18.70 -0.96 -5.69
N THR A 98 -17.84 -1.86 -6.11
CA THR A 98 -17.81 -2.35 -7.49
C THR A 98 -19.03 -3.21 -7.77
N ASN A 99 -19.31 -3.50 -9.06
CA ASN A 99 -20.38 -4.41 -9.45
C ASN A 99 -20.24 -5.83 -8.84
N THR A 100 -19.02 -6.19 -8.44
CA THR A 100 -18.73 -7.46 -7.75
C THR A 100 -18.90 -7.36 -6.23
N GLY A 101 -19.30 -6.19 -5.71
CA GLY A 101 -19.53 -5.95 -4.28
C GLY A 101 -18.26 -5.62 -3.48
N GLU A 102 -17.08 -5.48 -4.11
CA GLU A 102 -15.84 -5.19 -3.41
C GLU A 102 -15.77 -3.70 -3.03
N LEU A 103 -15.47 -3.44 -1.74
CA LEU A 103 -15.28 -2.07 -1.23
C LEU A 103 -14.00 -1.48 -1.82
N THR A 104 -14.12 -0.35 -2.48
CA THR A 104 -13.07 0.25 -3.30
C THR A 104 -12.97 1.74 -3.02
N LEU A 105 -11.74 2.25 -2.92
CA LEU A 105 -11.47 3.67 -2.84
C LEU A 105 -11.43 4.26 -4.26
N ARG A 106 -12.40 5.11 -4.61
CA ARG A 106 -12.40 5.91 -5.84
C ARG A 106 -11.50 7.11 -5.64
N VAL A 107 -10.43 7.14 -6.41
CA VAL A 107 -9.34 8.08 -6.21
C VAL A 107 -9.63 9.40 -6.90
N ASP A 108 -9.73 10.47 -6.12
CA ASP A 108 -9.84 11.85 -6.60
C ASP A 108 -8.44 12.43 -6.87
N SER A 109 -7.46 12.12 -6.02
CA SER A 109 -6.06 12.50 -6.18
C SER A 109 -5.10 11.45 -5.62
N PHE A 110 -3.88 11.43 -6.11
CA PHE A 110 -2.83 10.56 -5.60
C PHE A 110 -1.45 11.21 -5.65
N GLU A 111 -0.55 10.67 -4.87
CA GLU A 111 0.85 11.10 -4.80
C GLU A 111 1.80 9.90 -4.83
N VAL A 112 2.85 9.97 -5.65
CA VAL A 112 3.92 8.97 -5.66
C VAL A 112 4.82 9.21 -4.45
N LEU A 113 4.90 8.22 -3.56
CA LEU A 113 5.67 8.33 -2.32
C LEU A 113 7.04 7.68 -2.41
N SER A 114 7.12 6.53 -3.07
CA SER A 114 8.39 5.84 -3.30
C SER A 114 8.28 4.84 -4.44
N LYS A 115 9.24 4.88 -5.33
CA LYS A 115 9.36 3.94 -6.45
C LYS A 115 10.09 2.67 -6.02
N ASN A 116 9.52 1.52 -6.32
CA ASN A 116 10.19 0.25 -6.16
C ASN A 116 11.19 0.03 -7.30
N VAL A 117 12.47 -0.12 -6.98
CA VAL A 117 13.54 -0.28 -7.98
C VAL A 117 13.79 -1.74 -8.33
N ARG A 118 13.54 -2.64 -7.37
CA ARG A 118 13.72 -4.09 -7.57
C ARG A 118 12.36 -4.78 -7.60
N PRO A 119 12.05 -5.56 -8.65
CA PRO A 119 10.78 -6.27 -8.71
C PRO A 119 10.62 -7.19 -7.49
N LEU A 120 9.40 -7.20 -6.95
CA LEU A 120 9.06 -8.18 -5.92
C LEU A 120 8.96 -9.57 -6.55
N PRO A 121 9.26 -10.65 -5.79
CA PRO A 121 9.06 -12.02 -6.24
C PRO A 121 7.61 -12.25 -6.71
N GLU A 122 7.41 -13.20 -7.61
CA GLU A 122 6.07 -13.52 -8.10
C GLU A 122 5.13 -13.94 -6.97
N LYS A 123 3.92 -13.39 -7.00
CA LYS A 123 2.94 -13.55 -5.93
C LYS A 123 2.49 -15.00 -5.70
N PHE A 124 2.50 -15.81 -6.76
CA PHE A 124 1.99 -17.19 -6.70
C PHE A 124 2.92 -18.18 -5.99
N HIS A 125 4.23 -17.93 -6.01
CA HIS A 125 5.20 -18.83 -5.38
C HIS A 125 5.78 -18.24 -4.10
N GLY A 126 5.56 -16.95 -3.83
CA GLY A 126 6.12 -16.26 -2.67
C GLY A 126 7.65 -16.35 -2.65
N LEU A 127 8.24 -16.01 -1.52
CA LEU A 127 9.64 -16.26 -1.27
C LEU A 127 9.80 -17.61 -0.56
N THR A 128 9.97 -18.69 -1.32
CA THR A 128 10.00 -20.07 -0.80
C THR A 128 11.39 -20.52 -0.35
N ASN A 129 12.45 -20.00 -0.99
CA ASN A 129 13.80 -20.37 -0.64
C ASN A 129 14.18 -19.87 0.76
N ILE A 130 14.48 -20.80 1.67
CA ILE A 130 14.73 -20.53 3.09
C ILE A 130 15.93 -19.59 3.30
N GLU A 131 17.01 -19.82 2.59
CA GLU A 131 18.21 -19.00 2.70
C GLU A 131 17.93 -17.55 2.25
N THR A 132 17.25 -17.37 1.14
CA THR A 132 16.82 -16.05 0.65
C THR A 132 15.90 -15.36 1.64
N ARG A 133 14.97 -16.09 2.28
CA ARG A 133 14.09 -15.57 3.33
C ARG A 133 14.87 -15.05 4.55
N TYR A 134 15.94 -15.71 4.94
CA TYR A 134 16.78 -15.24 6.04
C TYR A 134 17.69 -14.07 5.64
N ARG A 135 18.26 -14.09 4.45
CA ARG A 135 19.14 -13.02 3.96
C ARG A 135 18.38 -11.75 3.57
N GLN A 136 17.19 -11.91 3.01
CA GLN A 136 16.32 -10.80 2.59
C GLN A 136 15.04 -10.76 3.43
N ARG A 137 15.18 -10.68 4.75
CA ARG A 137 14.05 -10.70 5.68
C ARG A 137 13.02 -9.62 5.37
N TYR A 138 13.45 -8.46 4.88
CA TYR A 138 12.54 -7.38 4.49
C TYR A 138 11.61 -7.79 3.33
N VAL A 139 12.08 -8.60 2.37
CA VAL A 139 11.23 -9.13 1.29
C VAL A 139 10.29 -10.20 1.85
N ASP A 140 10.80 -11.10 2.70
CA ASP A 140 10.01 -12.15 3.36
C ASP A 140 8.83 -11.56 4.16
N LEU A 141 9.06 -10.47 4.89
CA LEU A 141 8.02 -9.75 5.63
C LEU A 141 6.95 -9.10 4.72
N VAL A 142 7.33 -8.70 3.52
CA VAL A 142 6.39 -8.15 2.53
C VAL A 142 5.57 -9.25 1.87
N MET A 143 6.19 -10.37 1.54
CA MET A 143 5.58 -11.46 0.76
C MET A 143 4.78 -12.44 1.62
N ASN A 144 5.27 -12.74 2.84
CA ASN A 144 4.73 -13.77 3.72
C ASN A 144 4.07 -13.14 4.96
N ARG A 145 2.75 -12.95 4.89
CA ARG A 145 1.98 -12.31 5.96
C ARG A 145 2.12 -13.04 7.32
N GLU A 146 2.16 -14.37 7.32
CA GLU A 146 2.34 -15.18 8.53
C GLU A 146 3.65 -14.86 9.26
N VAL A 147 4.72 -14.57 8.51
CA VAL A 147 6.02 -14.17 9.08
C VAL A 147 5.91 -12.80 9.74
N MET A 148 5.22 -11.85 9.11
CA MET A 148 4.94 -10.54 9.68
C MET A 148 4.16 -10.66 11.00
N GLU A 149 3.11 -11.48 11.05
CA GLU A 149 2.32 -11.70 12.26
C GLU A 149 3.14 -12.37 13.38
N THR A 150 4.00 -13.32 13.04
CA THR A 150 4.92 -13.94 13.99
C THR A 150 5.90 -12.91 14.58
N MET A 151 6.45 -12.03 13.75
CA MET A 151 7.34 -10.96 14.20
C MET A 151 6.62 -9.93 15.09
N LYS A 152 5.39 -9.55 14.74
CA LYS A 152 4.57 -8.68 15.60
C LYS A 152 4.35 -9.28 16.99
N LYS A 153 3.97 -10.58 17.06
CA LYS A 153 3.83 -11.29 18.35
C LYS A 153 5.12 -11.29 19.14
N ARG A 154 6.24 -11.58 18.49
CA ARG A 154 7.56 -11.52 19.15
C ARG A 154 7.85 -10.14 19.74
N PHE A 155 7.60 -9.06 19.00
CA PHE A 155 7.82 -7.71 19.52
C PHE A 155 6.89 -7.36 20.68
N GLN A 156 5.63 -7.82 20.65
CA GLN A 156 4.69 -7.64 21.74
C GLN A 156 5.16 -8.35 23.02
N ILE A 157 5.66 -9.59 22.90
CA ILE A 157 6.22 -10.35 24.04
C ILE A 157 7.43 -9.61 24.63
N ILE A 158 8.38 -9.18 23.80
CA ILE A 158 9.57 -8.45 24.26
C ILE A 158 9.16 -7.14 24.95
N ARG A 159 8.20 -6.40 24.39
CA ARG A 159 7.67 -5.16 24.98
C ARG A 159 7.03 -5.45 26.36
N PHE A 160 6.24 -6.51 26.46
CA PHE A 160 5.62 -6.91 27.71
C PHE A 160 6.66 -7.21 28.80
N PHE A 161 7.68 -8.03 28.50
CA PHE A 161 8.75 -8.33 29.45
C PHE A 161 9.49 -7.07 29.90
N ARG A 162 9.84 -6.20 28.95
CA ARG A 162 10.51 -4.94 29.29
C ARG A 162 9.66 -4.08 30.21
N SER A 163 8.39 -3.86 29.86
CA SER A 163 7.48 -3.05 30.70
C SER A 163 7.24 -3.68 32.06
N TYR A 164 7.21 -5.02 32.15
CA TYR A 164 7.07 -5.72 33.43
C TYR A 164 8.28 -5.48 34.34
N LEU A 165 9.48 -5.66 33.81
CA LEU A 165 10.72 -5.44 34.56
C LEU A 165 10.87 -3.97 34.99
N GLU A 166 10.58 -3.02 34.12
CA GLU A 166 10.62 -1.58 34.46
C GLU A 166 9.66 -1.21 35.59
N LYS A 167 8.54 -1.91 35.76
CA LYS A 167 7.57 -1.68 36.84
C LYS A 167 7.95 -2.33 38.17
N HIS A 168 8.77 -3.38 38.13
CA HIS A 168 9.07 -4.18 39.34
C HIS A 168 10.54 -4.08 39.81
N GLY A 169 11.36 -3.24 39.15
CA GLY A 169 12.77 -2.98 39.51
C GLY A 169 13.71 -3.80 38.65
#